data_9297216ef503aa05a2c9e766f45ca9f9
#
_entry.id   9297216ef503aa05a2c9e766f45ca9f9
#
_cell.length_a   1.000
_cell.length_b   1.000
_cell.length_c   1.000
_cell.angle_alpha   90.00
_cell.angle_beta   90.00
_cell.angle_gamma   90.00
#
_symmetry.space_group_name_H-M   'P 1'
#
loop_
_entity.id
_entity.type
_entity.pdbx_description
1 polymer ?
#
loop_
_entity_poly.entity_id
_entity_poly.type
_entity_poly.pdbx_seq_one_letter_code
_entity_poly.pdbx_strand_id
1 'polypeptide(L)'
;MDARFNKEGLVRRIKTIACHKKYIKVYNQDALKFLTKTLPKKKKGLIFLDPPYYAKGKKLYTSFYEHEDHEKVATAIKSSPHKHWIVTYDNAEEINEIYDLKNKVVYDLRYSLNHKSTGGSELLFHSDAVKLPYHPNHSR
;
A
#
# COMPACT_ATOMS: atom_id res chain seq x y z
N MET A 1 -21.07 6.61 -24.10
CA MET A 1 -20.61 6.84 -22.72
C MET A 1 -19.92 5.61 -22.08
N ASP A 2 -19.70 4.49 -22.78
CA ASP A 2 -19.27 3.21 -22.20
C ASP A 2 -17.85 2.75 -22.53
N ALA A 3 -17.02 3.56 -23.14
CA ALA A 3 -15.68 3.14 -23.58
C ALA A 3 -14.71 2.76 -22.44
N ARG A 4 -15.08 3.02 -21.16
CA ARG A 4 -14.23 2.74 -19.98
C ARG A 4 -14.79 1.65 -19.06
N PHE A 5 -16.04 1.24 -19.24
CA PHE A 5 -16.67 0.24 -18.39
C PHE A 5 -16.64 -1.13 -19.06
N ASN A 6 -15.54 -1.86 -18.87
CA ASN A 6 -15.42 -3.24 -19.31
C ASN A 6 -16.17 -4.18 -18.37
N LYS A 7 -17.50 -4.24 -18.52
CA LYS A 7 -18.40 -5.08 -17.71
C LYS A 7 -17.97 -6.55 -17.70
N GLU A 8 -17.70 -7.11 -18.86
CA GLU A 8 -17.35 -8.54 -18.98
C GLU A 8 -16.03 -8.86 -18.28
N GLY A 9 -15.02 -7.99 -18.46
CA GLY A 9 -13.74 -8.12 -17.76
C GLY A 9 -13.89 -8.02 -16.25
N LEU A 10 -14.71 -7.10 -15.75
CA LEU A 10 -14.99 -6.96 -14.32
C LEU A 10 -15.74 -8.17 -13.75
N VAL A 11 -16.78 -8.66 -14.45
CA VAL A 11 -17.52 -9.86 -14.03
C VAL A 11 -16.60 -11.07 -13.96
N ARG A 12 -15.71 -11.25 -14.94
CA ARG A 12 -14.72 -12.34 -14.93
C ARG A 12 -13.82 -12.25 -13.72
N ARG A 13 -13.26 -11.09 -13.42
CA ARG A 13 -12.39 -10.85 -12.24
C ARG A 13 -13.12 -11.16 -10.93
N ILE A 14 -14.36 -10.68 -10.78
CA ILE A 14 -15.20 -10.96 -9.60
C ILE A 14 -15.44 -12.45 -9.43
N LYS A 15 -15.79 -13.17 -10.51
CA LYS A 15 -15.98 -14.63 -10.48
C LYS A 15 -14.70 -15.36 -10.10
N THR A 16 -13.54 -14.93 -10.63
CA THR A 16 -12.24 -15.51 -10.28
C THR A 16 -11.96 -15.34 -8.78
N ILE A 17 -12.15 -14.14 -8.23
CA ILE A 17 -11.97 -13.88 -6.79
C ILE A 17 -12.95 -14.75 -5.97
N ALA A 18 -14.22 -14.85 -6.39
CA ALA A 18 -15.23 -15.62 -5.70
C ALA A 18 -14.88 -17.12 -5.63
N CYS A 19 -14.22 -17.67 -6.64
CA CYS A 19 -13.72 -19.06 -6.62
C CYS A 19 -12.67 -19.28 -5.50
N HIS A 20 -11.98 -18.23 -5.07
CA HIS A 20 -10.95 -18.29 -4.03
C HIS A 20 -11.45 -17.86 -2.64
N LYS A 21 -12.77 -17.61 -2.48
CA LYS A 21 -13.36 -17.06 -1.23
C LYS A 21 -12.96 -17.80 0.05
N LYS A 22 -12.75 -19.11 -0.03
CA LYS A 22 -12.35 -19.93 1.14
C LYS A 22 -10.96 -19.60 1.69
N TYR A 23 -10.12 -18.95 0.89
CA TYR A 23 -8.77 -18.50 1.27
C TYR A 23 -8.71 -17.01 1.65
N ILE A 24 -9.82 -16.28 1.48
CA ILE A 24 -9.88 -14.83 1.69
C ILE A 24 -10.64 -14.56 2.98
N LYS A 25 -10.02 -13.77 3.87
CA LYS A 25 -10.67 -13.23 5.06
C LYS A 25 -10.67 -11.71 4.97
N VAL A 26 -11.83 -11.11 5.13
CA VAL A 26 -12.01 -9.66 5.08
C VAL A 26 -12.29 -9.14 6.49
N TYR A 27 -11.62 -8.05 6.85
CA TYR A 27 -11.82 -7.39 8.13
C TYR A 27 -12.12 -5.91 7.87
N ASN A 28 -13.15 -5.39 8.54
CA ASN A 28 -13.47 -3.97 8.56
C ASN A 28 -13.06 -3.40 9.92
N GLN A 29 -11.80 -3.00 10.05
CA GLN A 29 -11.28 -2.42 11.28
C GLN A 29 -10.09 -1.52 11.01
N ASP A 30 -9.73 -0.71 11.97
CA ASP A 30 -8.56 0.14 11.95
C ASP A 30 -7.26 -0.65 11.72
N ALA A 31 -6.36 -0.12 10.88
CA ALA A 31 -5.14 -0.80 10.47
C ALA A 31 -4.17 -1.05 11.63
N LEU A 32 -4.03 -0.08 12.55
CA LEU A 32 -3.18 -0.22 13.73
C LEU A 32 -3.68 -1.33 14.65
N LYS A 33 -5.01 -1.37 14.86
CA LYS A 33 -5.65 -2.45 15.63
C LYS A 33 -5.47 -3.80 14.95
N PHE A 34 -5.58 -3.85 13.62
CA PHE A 34 -5.35 -5.07 12.86
C PHE A 34 -3.91 -5.57 13.03
N LEU A 35 -2.93 -4.71 12.81
CA LEU A 35 -1.51 -5.03 12.91
C LEU A 35 -1.10 -5.52 14.31
N THR A 36 -1.63 -4.86 15.35
CA THR A 36 -1.19 -5.10 16.73
C THR A 36 -1.98 -6.19 17.46
N LYS A 37 -3.26 -6.36 17.12
CA LYS A 37 -4.16 -7.25 17.89
C LYS A 37 -4.74 -8.41 17.08
N THR A 38 -5.04 -8.21 15.81
CA THR A 38 -5.78 -9.18 14.99
C THR A 38 -4.88 -10.02 14.12
N LEU A 39 -3.80 -9.44 13.60
CA LEU A 39 -2.87 -10.15 12.73
C LEU A 39 -2.28 -11.36 13.48
N PRO A 40 -2.40 -12.58 12.93
CA PRO A 40 -1.88 -13.76 13.59
C PRO A 40 -0.39 -13.65 13.85
N LYS A 41 0.05 -13.97 15.06
CA LYS A 41 1.48 -13.98 15.46
C LYS A 41 2.32 -15.01 14.69
N LYS A 42 1.71 -15.81 13.81
CA LYS A 42 2.41 -16.74 12.92
C LYS A 42 3.20 -15.94 11.87
N LYS A 43 4.49 -16.03 11.98
CA LYS A 43 5.49 -15.19 11.30
C LYS A 43 5.71 -15.51 9.82
N LYS A 44 4.88 -16.34 9.18
CA LYS A 44 4.99 -16.68 7.76
C LYS A 44 3.94 -15.90 6.97
N GLY A 45 4.39 -15.04 6.11
CA GLY A 45 3.54 -14.22 5.23
C GLY A 45 4.17 -12.87 4.93
N LEU A 46 3.64 -12.20 3.93
CA LEU A 46 3.97 -10.83 3.56
C LEU A 46 2.84 -9.92 4.05
N ILE A 47 3.19 -8.85 4.74
CA ILE A 47 2.27 -7.74 5.02
C ILE A 47 2.46 -6.73 3.89
N PHE A 48 1.38 -6.39 3.20
CA PHE A 48 1.34 -5.29 2.26
C PHE A 48 0.41 -4.22 2.82
N LEU A 49 0.94 -3.03 3.07
CA LEU A 49 0.19 -1.86 3.53
C LEU A 49 0.10 -0.83 2.42
N ASP A 50 -1.10 -0.36 2.18
CA ASP A 50 -1.40 0.75 1.25
C ASP A 50 -2.31 1.74 1.98
N PRO A 51 -1.76 2.54 2.92
CA PRO A 51 -2.54 3.49 3.71
C PRO A 51 -3.06 4.63 2.86
N PRO A 52 -4.00 5.45 3.37
CA PRO A 52 -4.37 6.69 2.72
C PRO A 52 -3.15 7.55 2.44
N TYR A 53 -3.11 8.18 1.26
CA TYR A 53 -2.00 9.05 0.87
C TYR A 53 -1.87 10.25 1.81
N TYR A 54 -0.62 10.65 2.10
CA TYR A 54 -0.33 11.76 2.99
C TYR A 54 -0.76 13.10 2.39
N ALA A 55 -0.21 13.46 1.24
CA ALA A 55 -0.49 14.74 0.60
C ALA A 55 -1.87 14.81 -0.06
N LYS A 56 -2.34 13.69 -0.63
CA LYS A 56 -3.60 13.62 -1.39
C LYS A 56 -4.76 13.06 -0.57
N GLY A 57 -4.50 12.50 0.61
CA GLY A 57 -5.48 11.78 1.41
C GLY A 57 -6.69 12.64 1.78
N LYS A 58 -6.48 13.86 2.25
CA LYS A 58 -7.54 14.82 2.62
C LYS A 58 -8.50 15.15 1.47
N LYS A 59 -8.05 15.05 0.22
CA LYS A 59 -8.88 15.33 -0.97
C LYS A 59 -9.56 14.09 -1.55
N LEU A 60 -9.04 12.91 -1.27
CA LEU A 60 -9.48 11.68 -1.90
C LEU A 60 -10.38 10.82 -1.00
N TYR A 61 -10.22 10.93 0.32
CA TYR A 61 -10.90 10.05 1.27
C TYR A 61 -11.78 10.84 2.22
N THR A 62 -12.97 10.30 2.52
CA THR A 62 -13.85 10.83 3.58
C THR A 62 -13.30 10.58 4.98
N SER A 63 -12.43 9.58 5.13
CA SER A 63 -11.67 9.34 6.35
C SER A 63 -10.20 9.30 5.97
N PHE A 64 -9.42 10.24 6.45
CA PHE A 64 -7.99 10.38 6.16
C PHE A 64 -7.19 10.26 7.46
N TYR A 65 -5.90 9.99 7.33
CA TYR A 65 -4.96 9.96 8.43
C TYR A 65 -4.40 11.36 8.71
N GLU A 66 -4.27 11.71 9.97
CA GLU A 66 -3.42 12.81 10.39
C GLU A 66 -1.97 12.35 10.53
N HIS A 67 -1.04 13.29 10.70
CA HIS A 67 0.40 12.98 10.76
C HIS A 67 0.73 11.88 11.78
N GLU A 68 0.19 12.01 12.98
CA GLU A 68 0.40 11.06 14.07
C GLU A 68 -0.14 9.64 13.77
N ASP A 69 -1.14 9.51 12.91
CA ASP A 69 -1.66 8.19 12.52
C ASP A 69 -0.69 7.48 11.59
N HIS A 70 -0.05 8.22 10.68
CA HIS A 70 1.03 7.69 9.84
C HIS A 70 2.24 7.25 10.68
N GLU A 71 2.64 8.05 11.68
CA GLU A 71 3.72 7.70 12.62
C GLU A 71 3.40 6.42 13.41
N LYS A 72 2.17 6.28 13.92
CA LYS A 72 1.73 5.08 14.66
C LYS A 72 1.79 3.84 13.78
N VAL A 73 1.33 3.93 12.53
CA VAL A 73 1.37 2.81 11.58
C VAL A 73 2.82 2.44 11.24
N ALA A 74 3.68 3.43 10.99
CA ALA A 74 5.09 3.22 10.71
C ALA A 74 5.81 2.54 11.90
N THR A 75 5.54 3.00 13.11
CA THR A 75 6.08 2.41 14.34
C THR A 75 5.60 0.97 14.50
N ALA A 76 4.31 0.72 14.30
CA ALA A 76 3.73 -0.61 14.43
C ALA A 76 4.29 -1.61 13.42
N ILE A 77 4.49 -1.20 12.16
CA ILE A 77 5.04 -2.11 11.15
C ILE A 77 6.54 -2.34 11.33
N LYS A 78 7.32 -1.32 11.67
CA LYS A 78 8.76 -1.43 11.95
C LYS A 78 9.05 -2.33 13.16
N SER A 79 8.20 -2.28 14.18
CA SER A 79 8.32 -3.12 15.40
C SER A 79 7.59 -4.47 15.28
N SER A 80 6.96 -4.75 14.15
CA SER A 80 6.19 -5.98 13.95
C SER A 80 7.08 -7.23 14.04
N PRO A 81 6.59 -8.32 14.66
CA PRO A 81 7.27 -9.61 14.61
C PRO A 81 7.29 -10.24 13.21
N HIS A 82 6.50 -9.70 12.27
CA HIS A 82 6.50 -10.13 10.87
C HIS A 82 7.72 -9.53 10.15
N LYS A 83 8.60 -10.41 9.68
CA LYS A 83 9.83 -9.99 9.04
C LYS A 83 9.66 -9.49 7.61
N HIS A 84 8.58 -9.88 6.93
CA HIS A 84 8.35 -9.52 5.53
C HIS A 84 7.19 -8.53 5.44
N TRP A 85 7.50 -7.29 5.12
CA TRP A 85 6.49 -6.26 4.89
C TRP A 85 6.92 -5.26 3.82
N ILE A 86 5.93 -4.71 3.15
CA ILE A 86 6.04 -3.65 2.15
C ILE A 86 4.97 -2.61 2.50
N VAL A 87 5.32 -1.34 2.33
CA VAL A 87 4.41 -0.20 2.50
C VAL A 87 4.53 0.73 1.31
N THR A 88 3.41 1.17 0.77
CA THR A 88 3.36 2.14 -0.34
C THR A 88 2.74 3.45 0.10
N TYR A 89 3.23 4.55 -0.47
CA TYR A 89 2.75 5.92 -0.21
C TYR A 89 2.96 6.82 -1.42
N ASP A 90 2.27 7.95 -1.46
CA ASP A 90 2.69 9.08 -2.29
C ASP A 90 4.05 9.63 -1.83
N ASN A 91 4.83 10.18 -2.76
CA ASN A 91 6.16 10.70 -2.46
C ASN A 91 6.06 12.06 -1.73
N ALA A 92 5.84 11.99 -0.43
CA ALA A 92 5.82 13.13 0.49
C ALA A 92 7.07 13.12 1.37
N GLU A 93 7.59 14.32 1.67
CA GLU A 93 8.80 14.47 2.50
C GLU A 93 8.57 13.94 3.91
N GLU A 94 7.42 14.26 4.48
CA GLU A 94 7.01 13.82 5.82
C GLU A 94 6.98 12.28 5.94
N ILE A 95 6.56 11.59 4.88
CA ILE A 95 6.57 10.13 4.86
C ILE A 95 8.01 9.59 4.80
N ASN A 96 8.89 10.26 4.08
CA ASN A 96 10.31 9.89 4.06
C ASN A 96 10.93 10.04 5.46
N GLU A 97 10.60 11.10 6.19
CA GLU A 97 11.06 11.34 7.56
C GLU A 97 10.49 10.31 8.54
N ILE A 98 9.18 10.05 8.50
CA ILE A 98 8.50 9.06 9.37
C ILE A 98 9.11 7.66 9.23
N TYR A 99 9.36 7.24 8.00
CA TYR A 99 9.93 5.90 7.79
C TYR A 99 11.42 5.85 7.99
N ASP A 100 12.17 6.85 7.55
CA ASP A 100 13.64 6.97 7.68
C ASP A 100 14.37 5.64 7.42
N LEU A 101 14.09 5.02 6.27
CA LEU A 101 14.60 3.70 5.93
C LEU A 101 15.48 3.74 4.68
N LYS A 102 16.57 2.98 4.72
CA LYS A 102 17.45 2.75 3.57
C LYS A 102 16.76 1.92 2.48
N ASN A 103 15.90 0.98 2.90
CA ASN A 103 15.15 0.11 1.99
C ASN A 103 13.93 0.84 1.42
N LYS A 104 14.20 1.73 0.50
CA LYS A 104 13.23 2.59 -0.16
C LYS A 104 13.40 2.55 -1.68
N VAL A 105 12.30 2.49 -2.38
CA VAL A 105 12.21 2.62 -3.83
C VAL A 105 11.30 3.78 -4.16
N VAL A 106 11.78 4.68 -5.02
CA VAL A 106 10.96 5.72 -5.64
C VAL A 106 10.61 5.26 -7.04
N TYR A 107 9.34 5.31 -7.41
CA TYR A 107 8.89 4.89 -8.74
C TYR A 107 7.81 5.82 -9.27
N ASP A 108 7.79 6.00 -10.60
CA ASP A 108 6.82 6.85 -11.25
C ASP A 108 5.63 6.04 -11.75
N LEU A 109 4.43 6.52 -11.43
CA LEU A 109 3.17 6.02 -11.99
C LEU A 109 2.58 7.04 -12.96
N ARG A 110 2.13 6.54 -14.10
CA ARG A 110 1.34 7.32 -15.05
C ARG A 110 -0.14 7.08 -14.79
N TYR A 111 -0.80 8.07 -14.25
CA TYR A 111 -2.25 8.04 -14.09
C TYR A 111 -2.93 8.57 -15.35
N SER A 112 -3.75 7.76 -15.98
CA SER A 112 -4.59 8.15 -17.10
C SER A 112 -5.97 8.59 -16.59
N LEU A 113 -6.13 9.88 -16.31
CA LEU A 113 -7.42 10.49 -15.98
C LEU A 113 -7.80 11.50 -17.08
N ASN A 114 -8.97 11.32 -17.71
CA ASN A 114 -9.60 12.28 -18.63
C ASN A 114 -8.68 12.87 -19.71
N HIS A 115 -8.02 12.02 -20.51
CA HIS A 115 -7.11 12.42 -21.61
C HIS A 115 -5.87 13.23 -21.19
N LYS A 116 -5.64 13.46 -19.90
CA LYS A 116 -4.38 14.00 -19.38
C LYS A 116 -3.67 12.91 -18.60
N SER A 117 -2.44 12.61 -19.00
CA SER A 117 -1.53 11.77 -18.22
C SER A 117 -0.88 12.67 -17.18
N THR A 118 -1.26 12.51 -15.92
CA THR A 118 -0.53 13.13 -14.81
C THR A 118 0.42 12.09 -14.23
N GLY A 119 1.72 12.40 -14.27
CA GLY A 119 2.72 11.60 -13.56
C GLY A 119 2.57 11.78 -12.07
N GLY A 120 2.71 10.70 -11.31
CA GLY A 120 2.83 10.72 -9.86
C GLY A 120 4.05 9.92 -9.46
N SER A 121 4.85 10.44 -8.53
CA SER A 121 5.94 9.71 -7.90
C SER A 121 5.42 9.07 -6.62
N GLU A 122 5.77 7.83 -6.39
CA GLU A 122 5.38 7.06 -5.22
C GLU A 122 6.59 6.44 -4.52
N LEU A 123 6.39 6.14 -3.25
CA LEU A 123 7.36 5.50 -2.38
C LEU A 123 6.94 4.07 -2.08
N LEU A 124 7.92 3.18 -2.08
CA LEU A 124 7.78 1.84 -1.56
C LEU A 124 8.87 1.62 -0.52
N PHE A 125 8.48 1.38 0.71
CA PHE A 125 9.38 0.95 1.79
C PHE A 125 9.23 -0.54 2.02
N HIS A 126 10.32 -1.21 2.38
CA HIS A 126 10.26 -2.63 2.71
C HIS A 126 11.22 -3.00 3.84
N SER A 127 10.93 -4.11 4.50
CA SER A 127 11.83 -4.67 5.52
C SER A 127 13.10 -5.26 4.90
N ASP A 128 14.15 -5.42 5.70
CA ASP A 128 15.43 -6.03 5.29
C ASP A 128 15.27 -7.46 4.75
N ALA A 129 14.24 -8.16 5.21
CA ALA A 129 13.98 -9.54 4.79
C ALA A 129 13.32 -9.66 3.41
N VAL A 130 12.74 -8.56 2.89
CA VAL A 130 12.15 -8.51 1.56
C VAL A 130 13.24 -8.19 0.55
N LYS A 131 13.41 -9.05 -0.44
CA LYS A 131 14.29 -8.80 -1.58
C LYS A 131 13.44 -8.52 -2.80
N LEU A 132 13.53 -7.28 -3.28
CA LEU A 132 12.86 -6.90 -4.53
C LEU A 132 13.64 -7.47 -5.73
N PRO A 133 12.95 -7.86 -6.80
CA PRO A 133 13.63 -8.21 -8.04
C PRO A 133 14.40 -6.97 -8.55
N TYR A 134 15.57 -7.20 -9.15
CA TYR A 134 16.35 -6.13 -9.74
C TYR A 134 15.52 -5.42 -10.83
N HIS A 135 15.34 -4.11 -10.68
CA HIS A 135 14.73 -3.27 -11.71
C HIS A 135 15.80 -2.30 -12.23
N PRO A 136 16.12 -2.29 -13.53
CA PRO A 136 17.21 -1.48 -14.09
C PRO A 136 17.04 0.04 -13.94
N ASN A 137 15.85 0.51 -13.59
CA ASN A 137 15.53 1.93 -13.40
C ASN A 137 15.62 2.42 -11.94
N HIS A 138 16.20 1.62 -11.05
CA HIS A 138 16.48 2.08 -9.68
C HIS A 138 17.85 2.75 -9.66
N SER A 139 17.88 4.08 -9.76
CA SER A 139 19.06 4.86 -9.39
C SER A 139 19.38 4.59 -7.91
N ARG A 140 20.62 4.22 -7.68
CA ARG A 140 21.20 4.05 -6.34
C ARG A 140 21.33 5.38 -5.64
#